data_8b1aa75cf92a120e523204d91ba235f7
#
_entry.id   8b1aa75cf92a120e523204d91ba235f7
#
_cell.length_a   1.000
_cell.length_b   1.000
_cell.length_c   1.000
_cell.angle_alpha   90.00
_cell.angle_beta   90.00
_cell.angle_gamma   90.00
#
_symmetry.space_group_name_H-M   'P 1'
#
loop_
_entity.id
_entity.type
_entity.pdbx_description
1 polymer ?
#
loop_
_entity_poly.entity_id
_entity_poly.type
_entity_poly.pdbx_seq_one_letter_code
_entity_poly.pdbx_strand_id
1 'polypeptide(L)'
;MKKTIITILLALVAMVGLAQEERTDTIIPKYLSNGYFFREMPDLPDGEKSILKLKDKEGNSIVVINVNTELPKSLIRKAIPREQVHNADQFLKGLNMMETVTSLTQAGVQSDGTFYSPRVGEPFPSFSEKDLEGRTWTNDSIRGHVMVLNLWFSGCGPCRAEMPILSEWKEQLPNVMFFSATYHDAETVKKITDKHHFTWKHLIEAEDMMSWIGTEGFPLTIVVDKQGIVCHTVHGTNEYKRAELLAKIKEAEAK
;
A
#
# COMPACT_ATOMS: atom_id res chain seq x y z
N MET A 1 53.15 -43.15 11.68
CA MET A 1 52.75 -41.85 11.08
C MET A 1 51.29 -41.76 10.63
N LYS A 2 50.45 -42.81 10.79
CA LYS A 2 49.01 -42.77 10.37
C LYS A 2 48.00 -42.39 11.48
N LYS A 3 48.41 -42.40 12.75
CA LYS A 3 47.51 -42.07 13.90
C LYS A 3 47.39 -40.59 14.24
N THR A 4 48.37 -39.78 13.84
CA THR A 4 48.41 -38.33 14.17
C THR A 4 47.53 -37.49 13.24
N ILE A 5 47.23 -37.97 12.00
CA ILE A 5 46.43 -37.24 11.00
C ILE A 5 44.93 -37.33 11.31
N ILE A 6 44.49 -38.47 11.93
CA ILE A 6 43.04 -38.65 12.25
C ILE A 6 42.61 -37.78 13.42
N THR A 7 43.50 -37.50 14.37
CA THR A 7 43.16 -36.66 15.54
C THR A 7 43.03 -35.18 15.17
N ILE A 8 43.78 -34.69 14.18
CA ILE A 8 43.70 -33.30 13.70
C ILE A 8 42.42 -33.08 12.86
N LEU A 9 41.99 -34.10 12.10
CA LEU A 9 40.77 -34.00 11.28
C LEU A 9 39.49 -34.00 12.16
N LEU A 10 39.49 -34.73 13.27
CA LEU A 10 38.38 -34.71 14.24
C LEU A 10 38.31 -33.41 15.04
N ALA A 11 39.45 -32.75 15.31
CA ALA A 11 39.47 -31.45 15.96
C ALA A 11 38.97 -30.30 15.04
N LEU A 12 39.20 -30.40 13.71
CA LEU A 12 38.68 -29.42 12.75
C LEU A 12 37.19 -29.56 12.51
N VAL A 13 36.64 -30.78 12.54
CA VAL A 13 35.18 -31.02 12.41
C VAL A 13 34.42 -30.57 13.67
N ALA A 14 35.04 -30.65 14.85
CA ALA A 14 34.45 -30.16 16.09
C ALA A 14 34.44 -28.62 16.20
N MET A 15 35.34 -27.91 15.48
CA MET A 15 35.33 -26.43 15.45
C MET A 15 34.34 -25.84 14.40
N VAL A 16 33.87 -26.61 13.44
CA VAL A 16 32.86 -26.13 12.46
C VAL A 16 31.43 -26.32 12.98
N GLY A 17 31.24 -27.11 14.06
CA GLY A 17 29.92 -27.41 14.64
C GLY A 17 29.47 -26.47 15.78
N LEU A 18 30.24 -25.46 16.14
CA LEU A 18 29.93 -24.50 17.21
C LEU A 18 29.94 -23.05 16.70
N ALA A 19 29.43 -22.79 15.50
CA ALA A 19 28.77 -21.53 15.25
C ALA A 19 27.44 -21.61 16.00
N GLN A 20 27.46 -21.36 17.31
CA GLN A 20 26.25 -20.90 18.00
C GLN A 20 25.77 -19.70 17.20
N GLU A 21 24.59 -19.82 16.59
CA GLU A 21 23.78 -18.62 16.34
C GLU A 21 23.70 -17.90 17.70
N GLU A 22 24.50 -16.85 17.87
CA GLU A 22 24.21 -15.86 18.88
C GLU A 22 22.79 -15.39 18.59
N ARG A 23 21.82 -15.90 19.33
CA ARG A 23 20.53 -15.25 19.47
C ARG A 23 20.83 -13.89 20.06
N THR A 24 21.10 -12.92 19.20
CA THR A 24 21.08 -11.53 19.59
C THR A 24 19.64 -11.28 20.04
N ASP A 25 19.44 -11.03 21.34
CA ASP A 25 18.16 -10.59 21.86
C ASP A 25 17.76 -9.35 21.06
N THR A 26 16.82 -9.53 20.13
CA THR A 26 16.36 -8.43 19.29
C THR A 26 15.43 -7.52 20.08
N ILE A 27 15.55 -6.24 19.82
CA ILE A 27 14.81 -5.18 20.52
C ILE A 27 13.58 -4.84 19.71
N ILE A 28 12.41 -4.82 20.34
CA ILE A 28 11.21 -4.25 19.74
C ILE A 28 11.27 -2.72 19.94
N PRO A 29 11.45 -1.94 18.87
CA PRO A 29 11.52 -0.49 18.96
C PRO A 29 10.12 0.11 19.20
N LYS A 30 10.07 1.30 19.81
CA LYS A 30 8.81 2.04 19.97
C LYS A 30 8.62 3.12 18.91
N TYR A 31 9.74 3.67 18.40
CA TYR A 31 9.73 4.78 17.45
C TYR A 31 10.68 4.53 16.28
N LEU A 32 10.28 5.03 15.12
CA LEU A 32 11.08 5.08 13.89
C LEU A 32 11.03 6.53 13.38
N SER A 33 12.18 7.14 13.11
CA SER A 33 12.26 8.47 12.53
C SER A 33 13.34 8.52 11.47
N ASN A 34 12.98 8.97 10.26
CA ASN A 34 13.88 9.09 9.10
C ASN A 34 14.78 7.85 8.91
N GLY A 35 14.23 6.64 9.09
CA GLY A 35 14.93 5.37 8.94
C GLY A 35 15.69 4.89 10.20
N TYR A 36 15.72 5.64 11.29
CA TYR A 36 16.40 5.30 12.55
C TYR A 36 15.42 4.85 13.63
N PHE A 37 15.73 3.76 14.33
CA PHE A 37 14.92 3.15 15.37
C PHE A 37 15.29 3.65 16.77
N PHE A 38 14.28 3.86 17.64
CA PHE A 38 14.48 4.36 19.00
C PHE A 38 13.63 3.61 20.02
N ARG A 39 14.16 3.45 21.25
CA ARG A 39 13.43 2.85 22.39
C ARG A 39 12.44 3.83 23.02
N GLU A 40 12.81 5.09 23.05
CA GLU A 40 12.07 6.19 23.64
C GLU A 40 11.79 7.27 22.59
N MET A 41 10.85 8.15 22.89
CA MET A 41 10.54 9.27 22.00
C MET A 41 11.80 10.09 21.74
N PRO A 42 12.27 10.18 20.48
CA PRO A 42 13.45 10.98 20.17
C PRO A 42 13.12 12.48 20.25
N ASP A 43 14.11 13.28 20.71
CA ASP A 43 14.03 14.74 20.69
C ASP A 43 14.28 15.23 19.26
N LEU A 44 13.20 15.29 18.48
CA LEU A 44 13.23 15.59 17.05
C LEU A 44 13.35 17.10 16.82
N PRO A 45 14.11 17.54 15.80
CA PRO A 45 14.23 18.95 15.46
C PRO A 45 12.86 19.57 15.13
N ASP A 46 12.79 20.88 15.22
CA ASP A 46 11.62 21.65 14.77
C ASP A 46 11.44 21.50 13.27
N GLY A 47 10.18 21.50 12.82
CA GLY A 47 9.81 21.34 11.42
C GLY A 47 8.47 20.61 11.26
N GLU A 48 8.06 20.45 10.02
CA GLU A 48 6.88 19.65 9.70
C GLU A 48 7.14 18.19 10.05
N LYS A 49 6.17 17.58 10.71
CA LYS A 49 6.24 16.18 11.17
C LYS A 49 5.06 15.41 10.62
N SER A 50 5.34 14.27 9.98
CA SER A 50 4.31 13.29 9.68
C SER A 50 4.35 12.17 10.72
N ILE A 51 3.17 11.78 11.22
CA ILE A 51 3.05 10.72 12.24
C ILE A 51 2.15 9.62 11.69
N LEU A 52 2.66 8.38 11.72
CA LEU A 52 1.89 7.20 11.37
C LEU A 52 2.23 6.04 12.31
N LYS A 53 1.42 4.99 12.28
CA LYS A 53 1.64 3.78 13.07
C LYS A 53 1.76 2.58 12.14
N LEU A 54 2.87 1.87 12.24
CA LEU A 54 3.10 0.61 11.54
C LEU A 54 2.96 -0.57 12.50
N LYS A 55 2.57 -1.73 11.96
CA LYS A 55 2.58 -3.01 12.67
C LYS A 55 3.34 -4.03 11.85
N ASP A 56 4.10 -4.88 12.54
CA ASP A 56 4.69 -6.06 11.91
C ASP A 56 3.67 -7.22 11.83
N LYS A 57 4.10 -8.36 11.29
CA LYS A 57 3.26 -9.55 11.15
C LYS A 57 2.91 -10.21 12.50
N GLU A 58 3.68 -9.93 13.52
CA GLU A 58 3.51 -10.45 14.88
C GLU A 58 2.61 -9.55 15.72
N GLY A 59 2.21 -8.39 15.18
CA GLY A 59 1.34 -7.41 15.84
C GLY A 59 2.08 -6.36 16.66
N ASN A 60 3.43 -6.37 16.68
CA ASN A 60 4.22 -5.32 17.31
C ASN A 60 3.98 -4.00 16.59
N SER A 61 3.80 -2.93 17.35
CA SER A 61 3.50 -1.61 16.80
C SER A 61 4.65 -0.65 17.02
N ILE A 62 4.95 0.16 16.00
CA ILE A 62 5.91 1.26 16.07
C ILE A 62 5.25 2.56 15.63
N VAL A 63 5.57 3.66 16.32
CA VAL A 63 5.17 5.01 15.88
C VAL A 63 6.26 5.57 14.98
N VAL A 64 5.91 5.89 13.76
CA VAL A 64 6.79 6.54 12.81
C VAL A 64 6.57 8.04 12.86
N ILE A 65 7.65 8.80 13.03
CA ILE A 65 7.62 10.26 13.06
C ILE A 65 8.71 10.75 12.11
N ASN A 66 8.34 11.02 10.87
CA ASN A 66 9.29 11.60 9.92
C ASN A 66 9.29 13.12 10.04
N VAL A 67 10.47 13.71 9.96
CA VAL A 67 10.69 15.15 9.89
C VAL A 67 11.28 15.51 8.54
N ASN A 68 10.95 16.69 8.03
CA ASN A 68 11.45 17.18 6.72
C ASN A 68 12.89 17.72 6.79
N THR A 69 13.57 17.53 7.92
CA THR A 69 14.96 17.94 8.16
C THR A 69 15.82 16.74 8.51
N GLU A 70 17.13 16.85 8.28
CA GLU A 70 18.07 15.81 8.71
C GLU A 70 18.11 15.68 10.24
N LEU A 71 18.20 14.44 10.73
CA LEU A 71 18.36 14.22 12.15
C LEU A 71 19.78 14.62 12.62
N PRO A 72 19.90 15.30 13.76
CA PRO A 72 21.22 15.63 14.33
C PRO A 72 22.06 14.38 14.59
N LYS A 73 23.37 14.44 14.32
CA LYS A 73 24.29 13.32 14.56
C LYS A 73 24.27 12.83 16.02
N SER A 74 24.03 13.73 16.97
CA SER A 74 23.86 13.41 18.40
C SER A 74 22.66 12.52 18.66
N LEU A 75 21.58 12.69 17.91
CA LEU A 75 20.37 11.88 18.00
C LEU A 75 20.58 10.53 17.30
N ILE A 76 21.17 10.51 16.10
CA ILE A 76 21.47 9.28 15.35
C ILE A 76 22.32 8.32 16.19
N ARG A 77 23.28 8.83 16.99
CA ARG A 77 24.09 8.00 17.89
C ARG A 77 23.32 7.31 19.00
N LYS A 78 22.09 7.75 19.29
CA LYS A 78 21.19 7.15 20.29
C LYS A 78 20.24 6.12 19.65
N ALA A 79 20.24 5.99 18.33
CA ALA A 79 19.42 5.03 17.62
C ALA A 79 19.84 3.59 17.95
N ILE A 80 18.90 2.68 17.92
CA ILE A 80 19.16 1.25 18.03
C ILE A 80 19.80 0.79 16.71
N PRO A 81 20.95 0.10 16.74
CA PRO A 81 21.53 -0.49 15.55
C PRO A 81 20.52 -1.41 14.86
N ARG A 82 20.41 -1.32 13.52
CA ARG A 82 19.40 -2.03 12.74
C ARG A 82 19.42 -3.54 12.97
N GLU A 83 20.61 -4.12 13.11
CA GLU A 83 20.85 -5.54 13.35
C GLU A 83 20.32 -6.02 14.72
N GLN A 84 20.10 -5.12 15.66
CA GLN A 84 19.51 -5.40 16.97
C GLN A 84 17.98 -5.20 17.00
N VAL A 85 17.38 -4.71 15.92
CA VAL A 85 15.94 -4.40 15.87
C VAL A 85 15.18 -5.61 15.36
N HIS A 86 14.19 -6.05 16.14
CA HIS A 86 13.26 -7.09 15.74
C HIS A 86 12.42 -6.62 14.54
N ASN A 87 12.41 -7.41 13.46
CA ASN A 87 11.66 -7.12 12.23
C ASN A 87 12.00 -5.75 11.58
N ALA A 88 13.23 -5.25 11.72
CA ALA A 88 13.66 -3.96 11.17
C ALA A 88 13.29 -3.79 9.68
N ASP A 89 13.56 -4.79 8.87
CA ASP A 89 13.32 -4.76 7.43
C ASP A 89 11.82 -4.66 7.09
N GLN A 90 10.97 -5.24 7.92
CA GLN A 90 9.53 -5.17 7.75
C GLN A 90 8.99 -3.76 8.00
N PHE A 91 9.48 -3.09 9.04
CA PHE A 91 9.12 -1.70 9.34
C PHE A 91 9.64 -0.74 8.27
N LEU A 92 10.90 -0.91 7.83
CA LEU A 92 11.48 -0.07 6.77
C LEU A 92 10.77 -0.28 5.43
N LYS A 93 10.42 -1.52 5.07
CA LYS A 93 9.63 -1.79 3.87
C LYS A 93 8.23 -1.15 3.94
N GLY A 94 7.59 -1.17 5.10
CA GLY A 94 6.32 -0.49 5.34
C GLY A 94 6.44 1.03 5.18
N LEU A 95 7.53 1.62 5.71
CA LEU A 95 7.81 3.05 5.56
C LEU A 95 8.01 3.42 4.09
N ASN A 96 8.89 2.73 3.36
CA ASN A 96 9.14 2.99 1.95
C ASN A 96 7.87 2.89 1.09
N MET A 97 6.99 1.93 1.40
CA MET A 97 5.70 1.79 0.73
C MET A 97 4.81 3.01 0.99
N MET A 98 4.75 3.51 2.21
CA MET A 98 3.98 4.71 2.55
C MET A 98 4.56 5.96 1.90
N GLU A 99 5.88 6.10 1.83
CA GLU A 99 6.56 7.20 1.13
C GLU A 99 6.27 7.15 -0.37
N THR A 100 6.29 5.97 -1.00
CA THR A 100 5.91 5.79 -2.40
C THR A 100 4.47 6.24 -2.63
N VAL A 101 3.52 5.79 -1.81
CA VAL A 101 2.12 6.21 -1.90
C VAL A 101 1.98 7.73 -1.74
N THR A 102 2.66 8.31 -0.76
CA THR A 102 2.63 9.76 -0.53
C THR A 102 3.17 10.52 -1.75
N SER A 103 4.28 10.08 -2.32
CA SER A 103 4.86 10.71 -3.53
C SER A 103 3.90 10.63 -4.72
N LEU A 104 3.26 9.48 -4.94
CA LEU A 104 2.30 9.29 -6.04
C LEU A 104 1.06 10.17 -5.85
N THR A 105 0.54 10.28 -4.63
CA THR A 105 -0.62 11.14 -4.35
C THR A 105 -0.27 12.63 -4.48
N GLN A 106 0.94 13.04 -4.08
CA GLN A 106 1.41 14.43 -4.23
C GLN A 106 1.66 14.83 -5.68
N ALA A 107 1.96 13.87 -6.57
CA ALA A 107 2.11 14.15 -8.01
C ALA A 107 0.84 14.72 -8.65
N GLY A 108 -0.34 14.53 -8.03
CA GLY A 108 -1.61 15.09 -8.46
C GLY A 108 -1.90 16.52 -7.99
N VAL A 109 -0.93 17.20 -7.34
CA VAL A 109 -1.11 18.60 -6.90
C VAL A 109 -1.09 19.51 -8.11
N GLN A 110 -2.15 20.31 -8.27
CA GLN A 110 -2.25 21.35 -9.31
C GLN A 110 -1.39 22.57 -8.96
N SER A 111 -1.18 23.46 -9.94
CA SER A 111 -0.38 24.68 -9.76
C SER A 111 -0.90 25.64 -8.68
N ASP A 112 -2.16 25.51 -8.28
CA ASP A 112 -2.80 26.27 -7.20
C ASP A 112 -2.73 25.56 -5.81
N GLY A 113 -2.02 24.42 -5.73
CA GLY A 113 -1.89 23.63 -4.51
C GLY A 113 -3.07 22.70 -4.23
N THR A 114 -4.06 22.62 -5.14
CA THR A 114 -5.17 21.67 -5.02
C THR A 114 -4.82 20.32 -5.61
N PHE A 115 -5.44 19.26 -5.07
CA PHE A 115 -5.32 17.92 -5.64
C PHE A 115 -6.33 17.74 -6.76
N TYR A 116 -5.86 17.19 -7.89
CA TYR A 116 -6.78 16.73 -8.91
C TYR A 116 -7.41 15.41 -8.45
N SER A 117 -8.72 15.41 -8.35
CA SER A 117 -9.52 14.19 -8.13
C SER A 117 -10.73 14.25 -9.06
N PRO A 118 -11.15 13.15 -9.66
CA PRO A 118 -12.35 13.11 -10.48
C PRO A 118 -13.56 13.60 -9.70
N ARG A 119 -14.29 14.60 -10.24
CA ARG A 119 -15.39 15.28 -9.56
C ARG A 119 -16.72 14.81 -10.09
N VAL A 120 -17.69 14.67 -9.21
CA VAL A 120 -19.08 14.35 -9.57
C VAL A 120 -19.64 15.43 -10.49
N GLY A 121 -20.23 15.00 -11.62
CA GLY A 121 -20.77 15.86 -12.67
C GLY A 121 -19.78 16.21 -13.78
N GLU A 122 -18.51 15.84 -13.66
CA GLU A 122 -17.48 16.07 -14.68
C GLU A 122 -17.19 14.81 -15.50
N PRO A 123 -16.70 14.95 -16.74
CA PRO A 123 -16.22 13.81 -17.51
C PRO A 123 -15.09 13.06 -16.76
N PHE A 124 -15.16 11.72 -16.79
CA PHE A 124 -14.10 10.90 -16.24
C PHE A 124 -12.78 11.18 -17.00
N PRO A 125 -11.65 11.35 -16.30
CA PRO A 125 -10.35 11.64 -16.92
C PRO A 125 -9.96 10.63 -17.98
N SER A 126 -9.20 11.07 -18.97
CA SER A 126 -8.60 10.18 -19.97
C SER A 126 -7.65 9.21 -19.29
N PHE A 127 -7.73 7.94 -19.64
CA PHE A 127 -6.82 6.91 -19.15
C PHE A 127 -6.47 5.90 -20.25
N SER A 128 -5.35 5.22 -20.06
CA SER A 128 -4.90 4.12 -20.92
C SER A 128 -4.07 3.16 -20.09
N GLU A 129 -4.73 2.18 -19.44
CA GLU A 129 -4.11 1.28 -18.47
C GLU A 129 -4.21 -0.18 -18.91
N LYS A 130 -3.23 -0.99 -18.51
CA LYS A 130 -3.22 -2.43 -18.75
C LYS A 130 -3.79 -3.20 -17.55
N ASP A 131 -4.53 -4.25 -17.85
CA ASP A 131 -4.94 -5.21 -16.82
C ASP A 131 -3.92 -6.35 -16.65
N LEU A 132 -4.19 -7.25 -15.69
CA LEU A 132 -3.38 -8.44 -15.42
C LEU A 132 -3.22 -9.37 -16.62
N GLU A 133 -4.16 -9.38 -17.56
CA GLU A 133 -4.15 -10.17 -18.78
C GLU A 133 -3.42 -9.46 -19.92
N GLY A 134 -2.90 -8.24 -19.68
CA GLY A 134 -2.19 -7.41 -20.66
C GLY A 134 -3.08 -6.67 -21.64
N ARG A 135 -4.41 -6.67 -21.43
CA ARG A 135 -5.36 -5.91 -22.24
C ARG A 135 -5.32 -4.44 -21.82
N THR A 136 -5.23 -3.54 -22.80
CA THR A 136 -5.33 -2.09 -22.57
C THR A 136 -6.79 -1.65 -22.50
N TRP A 137 -7.12 -0.86 -21.50
CA TRP A 137 -8.41 -0.24 -21.26
C TRP A 137 -8.31 1.28 -21.36
N THR A 138 -9.30 1.89 -22.01
CA THR A 138 -9.38 3.34 -22.25
C THR A 138 -10.80 3.82 -22.02
N ASN A 139 -11.03 5.14 -22.08
CA ASN A 139 -12.38 5.72 -22.03
C ASN A 139 -13.31 5.13 -23.12
N ASP A 140 -12.77 4.85 -24.32
CA ASP A 140 -13.59 4.24 -25.38
C ASP A 140 -13.99 2.80 -25.06
N SER A 141 -13.16 2.07 -24.31
CA SER A 141 -13.44 0.69 -23.89
C SER A 141 -14.62 0.57 -22.92
N ILE A 142 -14.91 1.65 -22.18
CA ILE A 142 -15.97 1.68 -21.15
C ILE A 142 -17.23 2.42 -21.60
N ARG A 143 -17.21 3.02 -22.79
CA ARG A 143 -18.32 3.83 -23.31
C ARG A 143 -19.62 3.03 -23.40
N GLY A 144 -20.71 3.61 -22.93
CA GLY A 144 -22.03 2.98 -22.91
C GLY A 144 -22.26 2.01 -21.75
N HIS A 145 -21.27 1.84 -20.87
CA HIS A 145 -21.37 1.02 -19.66
C HIS A 145 -21.22 1.88 -18.40
N VAL A 146 -21.88 1.49 -17.34
CA VAL A 146 -21.52 1.97 -16.01
C VAL A 146 -20.19 1.34 -15.63
N MET A 147 -19.24 2.16 -15.17
CA MET A 147 -17.95 1.71 -14.67
C MET A 147 -17.80 2.03 -13.18
N VAL A 148 -17.25 1.09 -12.44
CA VAL A 148 -16.82 1.29 -11.05
C VAL A 148 -15.32 1.05 -10.98
N LEU A 149 -14.59 2.02 -10.45
CA LEU A 149 -13.14 1.95 -10.27
C LEU A 149 -12.79 2.09 -8.78
N ASN A 150 -12.08 1.11 -8.22
CA ASN A 150 -11.59 1.14 -6.84
C ASN A 150 -10.06 1.26 -6.83
N LEU A 151 -9.55 2.33 -6.24
CA LEU A 151 -8.11 2.58 -6.08
C LEU A 151 -7.63 2.04 -4.74
N TRP A 152 -6.54 1.25 -4.77
CA TRP A 152 -6.01 0.58 -3.59
C TRP A 152 -4.50 0.41 -3.64
N PHE A 153 -3.89 0.01 -2.52
CA PHE A 153 -2.49 -0.43 -2.48
C PHE A 153 -2.29 -1.56 -1.46
N SER A 154 -1.19 -2.28 -1.57
CA SER A 154 -0.92 -3.50 -0.80
C SER A 154 -0.88 -3.30 0.72
N GLY A 155 -0.46 -2.12 1.21
CA GLY A 155 -0.43 -1.76 2.62
C GLY A 155 -1.78 -1.30 3.20
N CYS A 156 -2.79 -1.05 2.34
CA CYS A 156 -4.09 -0.57 2.77
C CYS A 156 -4.93 -1.68 3.41
N GLY A 157 -5.01 -1.70 4.74
CA GLY A 157 -5.81 -2.67 5.49
C GLY A 157 -7.30 -2.62 5.16
N PRO A 158 -7.96 -1.44 5.22
CA PRO A 158 -9.37 -1.29 4.86
C PRO A 158 -9.68 -1.74 3.43
N CYS A 159 -8.79 -1.41 2.44
CA CYS A 159 -8.98 -1.84 1.06
C CYS A 159 -9.05 -3.37 0.95
N ARG A 160 -8.10 -4.07 1.58
CA ARG A 160 -8.07 -5.54 1.56
C ARG A 160 -9.26 -6.18 2.26
N ALA A 161 -9.77 -5.54 3.31
CA ALA A 161 -10.92 -6.03 4.05
C ALA A 161 -12.23 -5.97 3.24
N GLU A 162 -12.37 -4.99 2.32
CA GLU A 162 -13.57 -4.87 1.49
C GLU A 162 -13.55 -5.73 0.21
N MET A 163 -12.38 -6.17 -0.27
CA MET A 163 -12.23 -6.90 -1.54
C MET A 163 -13.20 -8.07 -1.74
N PRO A 164 -13.42 -8.96 -0.76
CA PRO A 164 -14.40 -10.05 -0.92
C PRO A 164 -15.82 -9.54 -1.14
N ILE A 165 -16.20 -8.48 -0.42
CA ILE A 165 -17.54 -7.88 -0.50
C ILE A 165 -17.74 -7.22 -1.87
N LEU A 166 -16.74 -6.51 -2.37
CA LEU A 166 -16.80 -5.88 -3.69
C LEU A 166 -16.91 -6.92 -4.81
N SER A 167 -16.30 -8.08 -4.65
CA SER A 167 -16.39 -9.17 -5.64
C SER A 167 -17.81 -9.68 -5.82
N GLU A 168 -18.63 -9.70 -4.77
CA GLU A 168 -20.03 -10.09 -4.83
C GLU A 168 -20.87 -9.13 -5.70
N TRP A 169 -20.48 -7.85 -5.80
CA TRP A 169 -21.20 -6.88 -6.61
C TRP A 169 -21.11 -7.17 -8.11
N LYS A 170 -19.97 -7.68 -8.58
CA LYS A 170 -19.79 -8.10 -9.97
C LYS A 170 -20.78 -9.20 -10.37
N GLU A 171 -21.09 -10.11 -9.46
CA GLU A 171 -22.08 -11.15 -9.69
C GLU A 171 -23.52 -10.62 -9.68
N GLN A 172 -23.78 -9.63 -8.80
CA GLN A 172 -25.10 -9.01 -8.69
C GLN A 172 -25.43 -8.06 -9.85
N LEU A 173 -24.42 -7.45 -10.48
CA LEU A 173 -24.55 -6.41 -11.50
C LEU A 173 -23.70 -6.75 -12.74
N PRO A 174 -24.06 -7.77 -13.51
CA PRO A 174 -23.24 -8.31 -14.61
C PRO A 174 -23.03 -7.34 -15.78
N ASN A 175 -23.87 -6.30 -15.92
CA ASN A 175 -23.74 -5.27 -16.96
C ASN A 175 -22.83 -4.10 -16.57
N VAL A 176 -22.39 -4.04 -15.32
CA VAL A 176 -21.48 -3.02 -14.81
C VAL A 176 -20.02 -3.48 -15.00
N MET A 177 -19.17 -2.59 -15.44
CA MET A 177 -17.74 -2.84 -15.59
C MET A 177 -17.02 -2.51 -14.28
N PHE A 178 -16.51 -3.53 -13.62
CA PHE A 178 -15.79 -3.38 -12.35
C PHE A 178 -14.28 -3.45 -12.55
N PHE A 179 -13.58 -2.39 -12.17
CA PHE A 179 -12.13 -2.27 -12.21
C PHE A 179 -11.57 -1.94 -10.82
N SER A 180 -10.40 -2.45 -10.55
CA SER A 180 -9.55 -1.91 -9.50
C SER A 180 -8.23 -1.44 -10.10
N ALA A 181 -7.59 -0.43 -9.51
CA ALA A 181 -6.31 0.07 -9.97
C ALA A 181 -5.33 0.29 -8.83
N THR A 182 -4.07 0.07 -9.12
CA THR A 182 -2.96 0.24 -8.18
C THR A 182 -1.65 0.48 -8.95
N TYR A 183 -0.67 1.09 -8.30
CA TYR A 183 0.67 1.26 -8.85
C TYR A 183 1.55 0.00 -8.84
N HIS A 184 1.05 -1.09 -8.28
CA HIS A 184 1.81 -2.34 -8.19
C HIS A 184 1.90 -3.08 -9.52
N ASP A 185 2.96 -3.87 -9.65
CA ASP A 185 3.17 -4.81 -10.75
C ASP A 185 2.19 -6.00 -10.72
N ALA A 186 2.15 -6.74 -11.82
CA ALA A 186 1.25 -7.87 -12.00
C ALA A 186 1.43 -8.98 -10.93
N GLU A 187 2.67 -9.27 -10.51
CA GLU A 187 2.96 -10.31 -9.51
C GLU A 187 2.37 -9.93 -8.15
N THR A 188 2.62 -8.70 -7.72
CA THR A 188 2.11 -8.16 -6.46
C THR A 188 0.59 -8.10 -6.45
N VAL A 189 -0.02 -7.61 -7.54
CA VAL A 189 -1.48 -7.52 -7.69
C VAL A 189 -2.09 -8.91 -7.60
N LYS A 190 -1.63 -9.85 -8.43
CA LYS A 190 -2.13 -11.24 -8.43
C LYS A 190 -2.05 -11.88 -7.06
N LYS A 191 -0.93 -11.77 -6.37
CA LYS A 191 -0.74 -12.32 -5.02
C LYS A 191 -1.75 -11.80 -4.00
N ILE A 192 -2.08 -10.51 -4.08
CA ILE A 192 -3.01 -9.89 -3.12
C ILE A 192 -4.45 -10.19 -3.49
N THR A 193 -4.82 -10.06 -4.75
CA THR A 193 -6.19 -10.28 -5.22
C THR A 193 -6.62 -11.74 -5.09
N ASP A 194 -5.75 -12.69 -5.39
CA ASP A 194 -5.99 -14.12 -5.15
C ASP A 194 -6.22 -14.40 -3.66
N LYS A 195 -5.36 -13.85 -2.78
CA LYS A 195 -5.46 -14.03 -1.33
C LYS A 195 -6.75 -13.48 -0.74
N HIS A 196 -7.25 -12.38 -1.29
CA HIS A 196 -8.45 -11.68 -0.80
C HIS A 196 -9.69 -11.93 -1.65
N HIS A 197 -9.63 -12.89 -2.59
CA HIS A 197 -10.73 -13.26 -3.49
C HIS A 197 -11.33 -12.07 -4.23
N PHE A 198 -10.45 -11.14 -4.70
CA PHE A 198 -10.89 -9.97 -5.43
C PHE A 198 -10.94 -10.28 -6.93
N THR A 199 -12.14 -10.33 -7.52
CA THR A 199 -12.38 -10.89 -8.85
C THR A 199 -12.64 -9.84 -9.95
N TRP A 200 -12.47 -8.56 -9.67
CA TRP A 200 -12.63 -7.47 -10.63
C TRP A 200 -11.53 -7.50 -11.70
N LYS A 201 -11.62 -6.64 -12.70
CA LYS A 201 -10.49 -6.38 -13.61
C LYS A 201 -9.48 -5.51 -12.90
N HIS A 202 -8.22 -5.95 -12.85
CA HIS A 202 -7.18 -5.27 -12.08
C HIS A 202 -6.23 -4.53 -13.01
N LEU A 203 -6.29 -3.20 -13.00
CA LEU A 203 -5.37 -2.32 -13.69
C LEU A 203 -4.08 -2.23 -12.87
N ILE A 204 -2.95 -2.48 -13.53
CA ILE A 204 -1.62 -2.54 -12.91
C ILE A 204 -0.77 -1.34 -13.32
N GLU A 205 0.26 -1.01 -12.50
CA GLU A 205 1.21 0.07 -12.81
C GLU A 205 0.50 1.39 -13.16
N ALA A 206 -0.67 1.64 -12.53
CA ALA A 206 -1.55 2.79 -12.80
C ALA A 206 -1.18 3.98 -11.89
N GLU A 207 0.08 4.44 -11.94
CA GLU A 207 0.61 5.51 -11.09
C GLU A 207 -0.17 6.80 -11.21
N ASP A 208 -0.56 7.19 -12.43
CA ASP A 208 -1.28 8.44 -12.69
C ASP A 208 -2.62 8.47 -11.94
N MET A 209 -3.33 7.34 -11.86
CA MET A 209 -4.59 7.24 -11.13
C MET A 209 -4.40 7.39 -9.61
N MET A 210 -3.23 7.04 -9.08
CA MET A 210 -2.95 7.19 -7.63
C MET A 210 -2.92 8.65 -7.21
N SER A 211 -2.60 9.56 -8.13
CA SER A 211 -2.62 11.00 -7.88
C SER A 211 -4.02 11.53 -7.49
N TRP A 212 -5.10 10.84 -7.90
CA TRP A 212 -6.49 11.23 -7.62
C TRP A 212 -6.92 11.04 -6.17
N ILE A 213 -6.12 10.30 -5.39
CA ILE A 213 -6.42 10.04 -3.96
C ILE A 213 -6.37 11.31 -3.12
N GLY A 214 -5.50 12.26 -3.46
CA GLY A 214 -5.33 13.48 -2.70
C GLY A 214 -4.95 13.20 -1.24
N THR A 215 -5.51 13.99 -0.33
CA THR A 215 -5.27 13.88 1.12
C THR A 215 -6.27 13.00 1.86
N GLU A 216 -7.34 12.54 1.21
CA GLU A 216 -8.44 11.82 1.87
C GLU A 216 -8.16 10.34 2.10
N GLY A 217 -7.13 9.79 1.45
CA GLY A 217 -6.66 8.43 1.66
C GLY A 217 -7.44 7.35 0.92
N PHE A 218 -6.98 6.12 1.11
CA PHE A 218 -7.50 4.92 0.46
C PHE A 218 -8.55 4.18 1.30
N PRO A 219 -9.44 3.37 0.64
CA PRO A 219 -9.66 3.31 -0.80
C PRO A 219 -10.35 4.55 -1.34
N LEU A 220 -10.20 4.81 -2.65
CA LEU A 220 -11.10 5.71 -3.39
C LEU A 220 -11.90 4.86 -4.36
N THR A 221 -13.24 4.96 -4.31
CA THR A 221 -14.11 4.32 -5.28
C THR A 221 -14.87 5.38 -6.08
N ILE A 222 -14.82 5.26 -7.40
CA ILE A 222 -15.41 6.17 -8.38
C ILE A 222 -16.45 5.41 -9.18
N VAL A 223 -17.63 6.01 -9.37
CA VAL A 223 -18.69 5.48 -10.25
C VAL A 223 -18.83 6.43 -11.44
N VAL A 224 -18.79 5.87 -12.64
CA VAL A 224 -18.93 6.58 -13.92
C VAL A 224 -20.17 6.04 -14.63
N ASP A 225 -21.01 6.93 -15.12
CA ASP A 225 -22.21 6.56 -15.86
C ASP A 225 -21.94 6.14 -17.32
N LYS A 226 -22.98 5.74 -18.04
CA LYS A 226 -22.91 5.30 -19.46
C LYS A 226 -22.45 6.40 -20.41
N GLN A 227 -22.55 7.68 -20.01
CA GLN A 227 -22.09 8.85 -20.76
C GLN A 227 -20.62 9.18 -20.50
N GLY A 228 -19.99 8.48 -19.54
CA GLY A 228 -18.60 8.75 -19.14
C GLY A 228 -18.49 9.87 -18.12
N ILE A 229 -19.57 10.22 -17.42
CA ILE A 229 -19.59 11.26 -16.39
C ILE A 229 -19.43 10.60 -15.02
N VAL A 230 -18.61 11.18 -14.16
CA VAL A 230 -18.48 10.75 -12.76
C VAL A 230 -19.79 11.06 -12.03
N CYS A 231 -20.47 10.06 -11.56
CA CYS A 231 -21.75 10.23 -10.85
C CYS A 231 -21.65 10.03 -9.34
N HIS A 232 -20.56 9.43 -8.84
CA HIS A 232 -20.32 9.29 -7.40
C HIS A 232 -18.84 9.01 -7.11
N THR A 233 -18.35 9.50 -5.95
CA THR A 233 -17.01 9.21 -5.42
C THR A 233 -17.08 8.98 -3.91
N VAL A 234 -16.28 8.00 -3.41
CA VAL A 234 -16.23 7.69 -1.97
C VAL A 234 -14.80 7.41 -1.56
N HIS A 235 -14.29 8.16 -0.58
CA HIS A 235 -13.03 7.86 0.11
C HIS A 235 -13.24 7.03 1.37
N GLY A 236 -12.37 6.06 1.61
CA GLY A 236 -12.46 5.12 2.72
C GLY A 236 -13.64 4.15 2.58
N THR A 237 -13.76 3.19 3.49
CA THR A 237 -14.79 2.16 3.44
C THR A 237 -15.37 1.87 4.82
N ASN A 238 -16.67 1.68 4.90
CA ASN A 238 -17.41 1.07 5.98
C ASN A 238 -18.75 0.53 5.42
N GLU A 239 -19.53 -0.13 6.23
CA GLU A 239 -20.79 -0.73 5.78
C GLU A 239 -21.76 0.29 5.17
N TYR A 240 -21.92 1.45 5.80
CA TYR A 240 -22.79 2.52 5.31
C TYR A 240 -22.34 3.05 3.93
N LYS A 241 -21.06 3.37 3.80
CA LYS A 241 -20.47 3.85 2.52
C LYS A 241 -20.63 2.82 1.41
N ARG A 242 -20.43 1.53 1.71
CA ARG A 242 -20.62 0.47 0.71
C ARG A 242 -22.08 0.31 0.30
N ALA A 243 -23.02 0.42 1.23
CA ALA A 243 -24.45 0.37 0.91
C ALA A 243 -24.88 1.55 0.03
N GLU A 244 -24.42 2.76 0.35
CA GLU A 244 -24.66 3.97 -0.45
C GLU A 244 -24.06 3.82 -1.86
N LEU A 245 -22.82 3.37 -1.96
CA LEU A 245 -22.12 3.15 -3.21
C LEU A 245 -22.87 2.15 -4.11
N LEU A 246 -23.29 1.01 -3.56
CA LEU A 246 -24.06 0.01 -4.29
C LEU A 246 -25.40 0.56 -4.79
N ALA A 247 -26.08 1.39 -4.00
CA ALA A 247 -27.29 2.07 -4.42
C ALA A 247 -27.04 3.04 -5.59
N LYS A 248 -25.93 3.80 -5.54
CA LYS A 248 -25.53 4.72 -6.63
C LYS A 248 -25.15 3.99 -7.91
N ILE A 249 -24.49 2.83 -7.82
CA ILE A 249 -24.21 2.00 -8.99
C ILE A 249 -25.51 1.51 -9.66
N LYS A 250 -26.46 1.01 -8.87
CA LYS A 250 -27.77 0.57 -9.37
C LYS A 250 -28.57 1.73 -10.00
N GLU A 251 -28.51 2.93 -9.40
CA GLU A 251 -29.12 4.13 -9.97
C GLU A 251 -28.50 4.49 -11.33
N ALA A 252 -27.18 4.43 -11.47
CA ALA A 252 -26.47 4.70 -12.72
C ALA A 252 -26.79 3.65 -13.80
N GLU A 253 -26.91 2.36 -13.41
CA GLU A 253 -27.24 1.29 -14.34
C GLU A 253 -28.66 1.41 -14.89
N ALA A 254 -29.62 1.89 -14.08
CA ALA A 254 -31.04 2.02 -14.45
C ALA A 254 -31.33 3.19 -15.42
N LYS A 255 -30.38 4.15 -15.57
CA LYS A 255 -30.46 5.27 -16.52
C LYS A 255 -29.89 4.87 -17.88
#